data_b15985894350ab0dcdb84dc5b56ad47c
#
_entry.id   b15985894350ab0dcdb84dc5b56ad47c
#
_cell.length_a   1.000
_cell.length_b   1.000
_cell.length_c   1.000
_cell.angle_alpha   90.00
_cell.angle_beta   90.00
_cell.angle_gamma   90.00
#
_symmetry.space_group_name_H-M   'P 1'
#
loop_
_entity.id
_entity.type
_entity.pdbx_description
1 polymer ?
#
loop_
_entity_poly.entity_id
_entity_poly.type
_entity_poly.pdbx_seq_one_letter_code
_entity_poly.pdbx_strand_id
1 'polypeptide(L)'
;MAAGTAADATADPTAAPTGEATPGDATPAARDGARALALAHDEAAWTLAVLAARAADDRRATLLAAADGHRRASDTWAATAGVVGRPTDPRRAAYALPGGLDDPTVADALPRTLEQAVADASAQAVADAPAGARADAIASLRTATVAAVAWGAAAVPFPGMPELATTPVG
;
A
#
# COMPACT_ATOMS: atom_id res chain seq x y z
N MET A 1 -41.77 -25.53 52.01
CA MET A 1 -42.02 -24.93 50.71
C MET A 1 -41.18 -23.68 50.60
N ALA A 2 -40.11 -23.72 49.86
CA ALA A 2 -39.30 -22.56 49.58
C ALA A 2 -39.02 -22.56 48.06
N ALA A 3 -39.59 -21.57 47.38
CA ALA A 3 -39.40 -21.35 45.96
C ALA A 3 -38.07 -20.66 45.72
N GLY A 4 -37.22 -21.31 44.95
CA GLY A 4 -35.97 -20.71 44.47
C GLY A 4 -36.22 -19.84 43.25
N THR A 5 -35.84 -18.58 43.34
CA THR A 5 -35.90 -17.66 42.21
C THR A 5 -34.58 -17.79 41.41
N ALA A 6 -34.68 -18.24 40.18
CA ALA A 6 -33.57 -18.24 39.24
C ALA A 6 -33.31 -16.80 38.77
N ALA A 7 -32.08 -16.29 38.94
CA ALA A 7 -31.64 -15.05 38.39
C ALA A 7 -31.21 -15.27 36.93
N ASP A 8 -31.95 -14.69 36.01
CA ASP A 8 -31.65 -14.61 34.60
C ASP A 8 -30.51 -13.58 34.39
N ALA A 9 -29.33 -14.04 34.05
CA ALA A 9 -28.20 -13.21 33.71
C ALA A 9 -28.25 -12.92 32.20
N THR A 10 -28.93 -11.86 31.82
CA THR A 10 -28.93 -11.32 30.47
C THR A 10 -27.55 -10.70 30.18
N ALA A 11 -26.73 -11.42 29.48
CA ALA A 11 -25.48 -10.88 28.93
C ALA A 11 -25.80 -9.90 27.79
N ASP A 12 -25.42 -8.64 27.97
CA ASP A 12 -25.51 -7.59 26.95
C ASP A 12 -24.40 -7.82 25.89
N PRO A 13 -24.73 -8.06 24.60
CA PRO A 13 -23.73 -8.33 23.56
C PRO A 13 -23.21 -7.07 22.86
N THR A 14 -23.33 -5.86 23.46
CA THR A 14 -22.99 -4.60 22.79
C THR A 14 -21.77 -3.92 23.41
N ALA A 15 -20.70 -4.64 23.61
CA ALA A 15 -19.38 -4.03 23.84
C ALA A 15 -18.47 -4.35 22.65
N ALA A 16 -18.60 -3.58 21.57
CA ALA A 16 -17.57 -3.52 20.55
C ALA A 16 -16.32 -2.88 21.17
N PRO A 17 -15.11 -3.45 21.00
CA PRO A 17 -13.89 -2.83 21.48
C PRO A 17 -13.57 -1.62 20.59
N THR A 18 -14.00 -0.43 21.00
CA THR A 18 -13.50 0.84 20.51
C THR A 18 -12.12 1.11 21.11
N GLY A 19 -11.13 0.34 20.65
CA GLY A 19 -9.73 0.63 20.88
C GLY A 19 -9.22 1.41 19.67
N GLU A 20 -9.36 2.74 19.66
CA GLU A 20 -8.53 3.58 18.80
C GLU A 20 -7.07 3.35 19.19
N ALA A 21 -6.33 2.68 18.31
CA ALA A 21 -4.90 2.44 18.49
C ALA A 21 -4.19 3.81 18.52
N THR A 22 -3.64 4.18 19.66
CA THR A 22 -2.83 5.38 19.79
C THR A 22 -1.58 5.24 18.90
N PRO A 23 -1.11 6.31 18.20
CA PRO A 23 0.06 6.24 17.32
C PRO A 23 1.36 5.71 17.94
N GLY A 24 1.39 5.50 19.27
CA GLY A 24 2.52 4.93 20.01
C GLY A 24 2.62 3.40 20.01
N ASP A 25 1.56 2.68 19.68
CA ASP A 25 1.44 1.22 19.87
C ASP A 25 1.80 0.37 18.63
N ALA A 26 2.31 0.99 17.56
CA ALA A 26 2.73 0.25 16.38
C ALA A 26 3.89 -0.70 16.72
N THR A 27 3.73 -1.97 16.36
CA THR A 27 4.79 -2.97 16.52
C THR A 27 6.00 -2.62 15.63
N PRO A 28 7.21 -3.11 15.94
CA PRO A 28 8.36 -2.96 15.04
C PRO A 28 8.06 -3.40 13.60
N ALA A 29 7.42 -4.56 13.41
CA ALA A 29 7.03 -5.06 12.10
C ALA A 29 6.07 -4.11 11.36
N ALA A 30 5.05 -3.55 12.05
CA ALA A 30 4.15 -2.59 11.45
C ALA A 30 4.85 -1.29 11.02
N ARG A 31 5.85 -0.84 11.80
CA ARG A 31 6.68 0.32 11.41
C ARG A 31 7.56 0.01 10.20
N ASP A 32 8.12 -1.19 10.13
CA ASP A 32 8.93 -1.62 8.98
C ASP A 32 8.07 -1.77 7.72
N GLY A 33 6.86 -2.30 7.82
CA GLY A 33 5.87 -2.30 6.73
C GLY A 33 5.52 -0.90 6.24
N ALA A 34 5.28 0.05 7.16
CA ALA A 34 5.01 1.44 6.80
C ALA A 34 6.23 2.12 6.14
N ARG A 35 7.46 1.80 6.56
CA ARG A 35 8.70 2.29 5.92
C ARG A 35 8.86 1.73 4.50
N ALA A 36 8.57 0.45 4.31
CA ALA A 36 8.59 -0.18 2.99
C ALA A 36 7.58 0.47 2.04
N LEU A 37 6.36 0.75 2.52
CA LEU A 37 5.35 1.49 1.76
C LEU A 37 5.78 2.92 1.43
N ALA A 38 6.37 3.66 2.37
CA ALA A 38 6.88 4.99 2.11
C ALA A 38 7.92 4.97 0.98
N LEU A 39 8.83 3.99 0.99
CA LEU A 39 9.84 3.82 -0.05
C LEU A 39 9.22 3.46 -1.41
N ALA A 40 8.32 2.49 -1.47
CA ALA A 40 7.69 2.05 -2.71
C ALA A 40 6.91 3.19 -3.39
N HIS A 41 6.16 3.95 -2.61
CA HIS A 41 5.46 5.12 -3.11
C HIS A 41 6.41 6.25 -3.54
N ASP A 42 7.52 6.49 -2.86
CA ASP A 42 8.50 7.51 -3.22
C ASP A 42 9.20 7.17 -4.55
N GLU A 43 9.59 5.90 -4.73
CA GLU A 43 10.15 5.40 -5.99
C GLU A 43 9.15 5.52 -7.14
N ALA A 44 7.88 5.16 -6.91
CA ALA A 44 6.83 5.30 -7.90
C ALA A 44 6.61 6.79 -8.26
N ALA A 45 6.53 7.69 -7.29
CA ALA A 45 6.35 9.12 -7.51
C ALA A 45 7.50 9.71 -8.35
N TRP A 46 8.74 9.37 -8.01
CA TRP A 46 9.90 9.87 -8.72
C TRP A 46 9.96 9.33 -10.15
N THR A 47 9.76 8.03 -10.33
CA THR A 47 9.84 7.38 -11.64
C THR A 47 8.73 7.86 -12.59
N LEU A 48 7.49 7.99 -12.09
CA LEU A 48 6.38 8.52 -12.89
C LEU A 48 6.59 9.98 -13.28
N ALA A 49 7.21 10.80 -12.41
CA ALA A 49 7.58 12.18 -12.75
C ALA A 49 8.63 12.22 -13.87
N VAL A 50 9.61 11.33 -13.86
CA VAL A 50 10.60 11.21 -14.96
C VAL A 50 9.93 10.77 -16.26
N LEU A 51 9.02 9.80 -16.22
CA LEU A 51 8.24 9.39 -17.40
C LEU A 51 7.38 10.54 -17.93
N ALA A 52 6.76 11.31 -17.04
CA ALA A 52 5.97 12.49 -17.41
C ALA A 52 6.81 13.56 -18.12
N ALA A 53 8.08 13.75 -17.71
CA ALA A 53 8.99 14.69 -18.38
C ALA A 53 9.30 14.29 -19.84
N ARG A 54 9.14 12.99 -20.16
CA ARG A 54 9.37 12.42 -21.50
C ARG A 54 8.07 12.26 -22.31
N ALA A 55 6.92 12.43 -21.69
CA ALA A 55 5.60 12.30 -22.31
C ALA A 55 5.04 13.66 -22.74
N ALA A 56 4.02 13.64 -23.60
CA ALA A 56 3.28 14.81 -24.04
C ALA A 56 1.80 14.69 -23.66
N ASP A 57 1.09 15.79 -23.77
CA ASP A 57 -0.38 15.91 -23.71
C ASP A 57 -1.02 15.17 -22.52
N ASP A 58 -2.10 14.45 -22.76
CA ASP A 58 -2.91 13.76 -21.74
C ASP A 58 -2.10 12.70 -20.99
N ARG A 59 -1.18 12.01 -21.68
CA ARG A 59 -0.30 11.05 -21.03
C ARG A 59 0.57 11.71 -19.97
N ARG A 60 1.15 12.86 -20.28
CA ARG A 60 1.93 13.65 -19.31
C ARG A 60 1.08 14.03 -18.11
N ALA A 61 -0.14 14.53 -18.34
CA ALA A 61 -1.04 14.91 -17.26
C ALA A 61 -1.40 13.72 -16.36
N THR A 62 -1.69 12.57 -16.96
CA THR A 62 -2.00 11.32 -16.23
C THR A 62 -0.82 10.86 -15.36
N LEU A 63 0.39 10.84 -15.92
CA LEU A 63 1.60 10.45 -15.18
C LEU A 63 1.91 11.41 -14.04
N LEU A 64 1.74 12.73 -14.22
CA LEU A 64 1.93 13.71 -13.15
C LEU A 64 0.91 13.55 -12.04
N ALA A 65 -0.37 13.34 -12.38
CA ALA A 65 -1.41 13.10 -11.37
C ALA A 65 -1.13 11.85 -10.54
N ALA A 66 -0.68 10.76 -11.17
CA ALA A 66 -0.27 9.55 -10.49
C ALA A 66 0.96 9.80 -9.59
N ALA A 67 2.00 10.48 -10.10
CA ALA A 67 3.18 10.84 -9.33
C ALA A 67 2.83 11.66 -8.07
N ASP A 68 1.92 12.62 -8.18
CA ASP A 68 1.47 13.43 -7.05
C ASP A 68 0.65 12.61 -6.04
N GLY A 69 -0.13 11.65 -6.50
CA GLY A 69 -0.82 10.69 -5.64
C GLY A 69 0.16 9.87 -4.80
N HIS A 70 1.17 9.29 -5.45
CA HIS A 70 2.21 8.51 -4.78
C HIS A 70 3.05 9.36 -3.82
N ARG A 71 3.37 10.60 -4.15
CA ARG A 71 4.11 11.50 -3.25
C ARG A 71 3.35 11.73 -1.95
N ARG A 72 2.06 12.03 -2.03
CA ARG A 72 1.21 12.18 -0.83
C ARG A 72 1.12 10.90 0.00
N ALA A 73 1.00 9.75 -0.66
CA ALA A 73 0.98 8.46 0.03
C ALA A 73 2.32 8.17 0.72
N SER A 74 3.45 8.44 0.04
CA SER A 74 4.79 8.32 0.63
C SER A 74 4.94 9.15 1.89
N ASP A 75 4.51 10.42 1.86
CA ASP A 75 4.56 11.30 3.03
C ASP A 75 3.71 10.77 4.19
N THR A 76 2.53 10.27 3.90
CA THR A 76 1.63 9.66 4.90
C THR A 76 2.27 8.44 5.55
N TRP A 77 2.81 7.52 4.75
CA TRP A 77 3.44 6.30 5.27
C TRP A 77 4.75 6.58 6.01
N ALA A 78 5.54 7.56 5.58
CA ALA A 78 6.74 8.00 6.30
C ALA A 78 6.39 8.61 7.68
N ALA A 79 5.29 9.37 7.76
CA ALA A 79 4.76 9.87 9.02
C ALA A 79 4.28 8.72 9.94
N THR A 80 3.53 7.75 9.40
CA THR A 80 3.08 6.55 10.10
C THR A 80 4.27 5.74 10.65
N ALA A 81 5.33 5.60 9.88
CA ALA A 81 6.57 4.94 10.30
C ALA A 81 7.39 5.77 11.33
N GLY A 82 7.09 7.06 11.49
CA GLY A 82 7.82 7.98 12.36
C GLY A 82 9.23 8.29 11.88
N VAL A 83 9.48 8.25 10.55
CA VAL A 83 10.84 8.43 9.98
C VAL A 83 11.08 9.78 9.32
N VAL A 84 10.06 10.62 9.20
CA VAL A 84 10.17 11.93 8.54
C VAL A 84 11.29 12.76 9.15
N GLY A 85 12.23 13.20 8.31
CA GLY A 85 13.38 14.01 8.72
C GLY A 85 14.43 13.28 9.56
N ARG A 86 14.38 11.95 9.62
CA ARG A 86 15.34 11.12 10.35
C ARG A 86 16.34 10.44 9.41
N PRO A 87 17.55 10.09 9.88
CA PRO A 87 18.51 9.31 9.09
C PRO A 87 17.98 7.92 8.67
N THR A 88 16.93 7.45 9.33
CA THR A 88 16.25 6.17 9.04
C THR A 88 15.15 6.30 7.99
N ASP A 89 14.89 7.49 7.44
CA ASP A 89 13.95 7.70 6.33
C ASP A 89 14.49 6.97 5.09
N PRO A 90 13.76 6.01 4.53
CA PRO A 90 14.24 5.21 3.41
C PRO A 90 14.14 5.93 2.06
N ARG A 91 13.43 7.05 1.99
CA ARG A 91 13.18 7.81 0.77
C ARG A 91 14.46 8.41 0.24
N ARG A 92 14.54 8.60 -1.08
CA ARG A 92 15.78 8.99 -1.76
C ARG A 92 15.55 10.17 -2.69
N ALA A 93 16.61 10.92 -2.96
CA ALA A 93 16.58 12.02 -3.92
C ALA A 93 16.44 11.55 -5.39
N ALA A 94 16.82 10.30 -5.69
CA ALA A 94 16.75 9.70 -7.01
C ALA A 94 16.77 8.16 -6.92
N TYR A 95 16.23 7.53 -7.95
CA TYR A 95 16.17 6.07 -8.11
C TYR A 95 16.78 5.65 -9.44
N ALA A 96 17.30 4.42 -9.48
CA ALA A 96 17.76 3.83 -10.73
C ALA A 96 16.56 3.56 -11.65
N LEU A 97 16.66 3.98 -12.89
CA LEU A 97 15.67 3.66 -13.91
C LEU A 97 16.13 2.44 -14.70
N PRO A 98 15.18 1.62 -15.18
CA PRO A 98 15.52 0.56 -16.11
C PRO A 98 16.13 1.16 -17.39
N GLY A 99 17.04 0.43 -18.03
CA GLY A 99 17.53 0.77 -19.35
C GLY A 99 16.43 0.71 -20.41
N GLY A 100 16.64 1.39 -21.53
CA GLY A 100 15.74 1.27 -22.69
C GLY A 100 14.44 2.07 -22.59
N LEU A 101 14.37 3.12 -21.76
CA LEU A 101 13.18 3.99 -21.65
C LEU A 101 12.83 4.75 -22.94
N ASP A 102 13.69 4.71 -23.95
CA ASP A 102 13.39 5.24 -25.30
C ASP A 102 12.53 4.23 -26.12
N ASP A 103 12.45 2.98 -25.69
CA ASP A 103 11.52 2.00 -26.20
C ASP A 103 10.14 2.20 -25.56
N PRO A 104 9.09 2.50 -26.35
CA PRO A 104 7.74 2.68 -25.85
C PRO A 104 7.23 1.48 -25.05
N THR A 105 7.62 0.25 -25.43
CA THR A 105 7.20 -0.97 -24.74
C THR A 105 7.70 -0.98 -23.29
N VAL A 106 8.94 -0.57 -23.07
CA VAL A 106 9.53 -0.48 -21.73
C VAL A 106 8.89 0.65 -20.93
N ALA A 107 8.79 1.84 -21.55
CA ALA A 107 8.21 3.02 -20.91
C ALA A 107 6.73 2.83 -20.54
N ASP A 108 5.95 2.14 -21.38
CA ASP A 108 4.53 1.86 -21.16
C ASP A 108 4.28 0.77 -20.12
N ALA A 109 5.23 -0.14 -19.95
CA ALA A 109 5.12 -1.20 -18.96
C ALA A 109 5.43 -0.69 -17.52
N LEU A 110 6.25 0.35 -17.41
CA LEU A 110 6.81 0.76 -16.12
C LEU A 110 5.77 1.21 -15.09
N PRO A 111 4.74 2.01 -15.43
CA PRO A 111 3.70 2.38 -14.45
C PRO A 111 3.02 1.17 -13.81
N ARG A 112 2.64 0.16 -14.60
CA ARG A 112 2.02 -1.06 -14.05
C ARG A 112 2.96 -1.83 -13.12
N THR A 113 4.26 -1.86 -13.43
CA THR A 113 5.27 -2.53 -12.61
C THR A 113 5.43 -1.83 -11.26
N LEU A 114 5.42 -0.49 -11.25
CA LEU A 114 5.47 0.31 -10.03
C LEU A 114 4.23 0.09 -9.16
N GLU A 115 3.05 0.07 -9.74
CA GLU A 115 1.82 -0.21 -9.00
C GLU A 115 1.79 -1.63 -8.42
N GLN A 116 2.30 -2.62 -9.16
CA GLN A 116 2.45 -3.98 -8.64
C GLN A 116 3.41 -4.02 -7.44
N ALA A 117 4.55 -3.31 -7.51
CA ALA A 117 5.48 -3.23 -6.39
C ALA A 117 4.85 -2.56 -5.16
N VAL A 118 4.04 -1.51 -5.36
CA VAL A 118 3.27 -0.88 -4.27
C VAL A 118 2.21 -1.84 -3.71
N ALA A 119 1.53 -2.62 -4.56
CA ALA A 119 0.57 -3.62 -4.12
C ALA A 119 1.25 -4.72 -3.27
N ASP A 120 2.42 -5.21 -3.68
CA ASP A 120 3.18 -6.22 -2.95
C ASP A 120 3.65 -5.68 -1.58
N ALA A 121 4.18 -4.46 -1.55
CA ALA A 121 4.55 -3.79 -0.30
C ALA A 121 3.34 -3.58 0.62
N SER A 122 2.17 -3.26 0.05
CA SER A 122 0.92 -3.10 0.80
C SER A 122 0.44 -4.44 1.38
N ALA A 123 0.52 -5.52 0.60
CA ALA A 123 0.16 -6.87 1.07
C ALA A 123 1.06 -7.30 2.25
N GLN A 124 2.36 -7.03 2.17
CA GLN A 124 3.28 -7.28 3.28
C GLN A 124 2.93 -6.43 4.51
N ALA A 125 2.62 -5.15 4.33
CA ALA A 125 2.20 -4.27 5.43
C ALA A 125 0.90 -4.75 6.09
N VAL A 126 -0.05 -5.33 5.34
CA VAL A 126 -1.26 -5.98 5.90
C VAL A 126 -0.88 -7.18 6.77
N ALA A 127 0.08 -8.00 6.33
CA ALA A 127 0.55 -9.16 7.09
C ALA A 127 1.24 -8.74 8.40
N ASP A 128 2.04 -7.68 8.36
CA ASP A 128 2.83 -7.19 9.49
C ASP A 128 2.01 -6.38 10.52
N ALA A 129 0.88 -5.82 10.09
CA ALA A 129 0.04 -4.99 10.95
C ALA A 129 -0.80 -5.85 11.92
N PRO A 130 -0.96 -5.42 13.18
CA PRO A 130 -1.91 -6.04 14.10
C PRO A 130 -3.34 -5.89 13.56
N ALA A 131 -4.24 -6.81 13.96
CA ALA A 131 -5.58 -6.91 13.39
C ALA A 131 -6.37 -5.59 13.36
N GLY A 132 -6.24 -4.75 14.38
CA GLY A 132 -6.93 -3.46 14.47
C GLY A 132 -6.30 -2.31 13.64
N ALA A 133 -5.10 -2.52 13.04
CA ALA A 133 -4.36 -1.48 12.32
C ALA A 133 -4.18 -1.79 10.82
N ARG A 134 -4.93 -2.73 10.26
CA ARG A 134 -4.78 -3.18 8.86
C ARG A 134 -5.51 -2.33 7.83
N ALA A 135 -6.46 -1.50 8.27
CA ALA A 135 -7.39 -0.82 7.37
C ALA A 135 -6.68 0.02 6.30
N ASP A 136 -5.68 0.82 6.68
CA ASP A 136 -4.97 1.70 5.75
C ASP A 136 -4.10 0.90 4.77
N ALA A 137 -3.44 -0.17 5.23
CA ALA A 137 -2.65 -1.04 4.36
C ALA A 137 -3.55 -1.80 3.36
N ILE A 138 -4.74 -2.24 3.77
CA ILE A 138 -5.75 -2.84 2.88
C ILE A 138 -6.25 -1.81 1.85
N ALA A 139 -6.50 -0.57 2.26
CA ALA A 139 -6.89 0.49 1.35
C ALA A 139 -5.80 0.80 0.33
N SER A 140 -4.52 0.85 0.75
CA SER A 140 -3.36 1.01 -0.13
C SER A 140 -3.26 -0.14 -1.13
N LEU A 141 -3.33 -1.40 -0.66
CA LEU A 141 -3.32 -2.59 -1.50
C LEU A 141 -4.39 -2.55 -2.58
N ARG A 142 -5.63 -2.24 -2.19
CA ARG A 142 -6.75 -2.13 -3.14
C ARG A 142 -6.50 -1.04 -4.18
N THR A 143 -6.04 0.12 -3.76
CA THR A 143 -5.78 1.26 -4.65
C THR A 143 -4.70 0.92 -5.66
N ALA A 144 -3.56 0.37 -5.22
CA ALA A 144 -2.46 -0.02 -6.09
C ALA A 144 -2.86 -1.14 -7.07
N THR A 145 -3.62 -2.14 -6.61
CA THR A 145 -4.10 -3.23 -7.49
C THR A 145 -5.01 -2.69 -8.60
N VAL A 146 -5.95 -1.80 -8.26
CA VAL A 146 -6.83 -1.17 -9.26
C VAL A 146 -6.02 -0.29 -10.24
N ALA A 147 -5.05 0.47 -9.74
CA ALA A 147 -4.17 1.29 -10.56
C ALA A 147 -3.31 0.42 -11.50
N ALA A 148 -2.75 -0.68 -11.02
CA ALA A 148 -1.99 -1.62 -11.85
C ALA A 148 -2.82 -2.15 -13.03
N VAL A 149 -4.08 -2.53 -12.77
CA VAL A 149 -5.01 -2.96 -13.83
C VAL A 149 -5.32 -1.82 -14.80
N ALA A 150 -5.51 -0.60 -14.32
CA ALA A 150 -5.72 0.57 -15.17
C ALA A 150 -4.51 0.87 -16.09
N TRP A 151 -3.29 0.53 -15.64
CA TRP A 151 -2.07 0.57 -16.43
C TRP A 151 -1.83 -0.70 -17.27
N GLY A 152 -2.81 -1.60 -17.36
CA GLY A 152 -2.77 -2.78 -18.23
C GLY A 152 -2.14 -4.03 -17.59
N ALA A 153 -2.02 -4.08 -16.25
CA ALA A 153 -1.68 -5.33 -15.59
C ALA A 153 -2.84 -6.34 -15.70
N ALA A 154 -2.52 -7.62 -15.75
CA ALA A 154 -3.50 -8.67 -15.51
C ALA A 154 -3.99 -8.59 -14.05
N ALA A 155 -5.28 -8.83 -13.83
CA ALA A 155 -5.80 -8.93 -12.48
C ALA A 155 -5.17 -10.13 -11.77
N VAL A 156 -4.53 -9.89 -10.63
CA VAL A 156 -3.92 -10.92 -9.78
C VAL A 156 -4.81 -11.09 -8.55
N PRO A 157 -5.39 -12.30 -8.32
CA PRO A 157 -6.31 -12.54 -7.20
C PRO A 157 -5.66 -12.31 -5.83
N PHE A 158 -4.36 -12.58 -5.73
CA PHE A 158 -3.61 -12.53 -4.47
C PHE A 158 -2.27 -11.80 -4.68
N PRO A 159 -2.26 -10.45 -4.69
CA PRO A 159 -1.02 -9.67 -4.74
C PRO A 159 -0.09 -10.05 -3.58
N GLY A 160 1.21 -10.17 -3.85
CA GLY A 160 2.20 -10.60 -2.86
C GLY A 160 2.27 -12.11 -2.60
N MET A 161 1.45 -12.93 -3.31
CA MET A 161 1.46 -14.39 -3.21
C MET A 161 1.64 -15.02 -4.61
N PRO A 162 2.85 -14.96 -5.18
CA PRO A 162 3.10 -15.42 -6.55
C PRO A 162 2.79 -16.92 -6.75
N GLU A 163 2.88 -17.73 -5.68
CA GLU A 163 2.54 -19.14 -5.69
C GLU A 163 1.07 -19.42 -5.96
N LEU A 164 0.18 -18.45 -5.66
CA LEU A 164 -1.26 -18.57 -5.93
C LEU A 164 -1.67 -17.99 -7.30
N ALA A 165 -0.79 -17.21 -7.93
CA ALA A 165 -1.06 -16.60 -9.23
C ALA A 165 -1.09 -17.61 -10.39
N THR A 166 -0.47 -18.78 -10.20
CA THR A 166 -0.30 -19.82 -11.24
C THR A 166 -1.32 -20.96 -11.15
N THR A 167 -2.28 -20.89 -10.22
CA THR A 167 -3.31 -21.95 -10.13
C THR A 167 -4.37 -21.69 -11.21
N PRO A 168 -4.43 -22.49 -12.30
CA PRO A 168 -5.50 -22.36 -13.28
C PRO A 168 -6.82 -22.71 -12.60
N VAL A 169 -7.79 -21.79 -12.67
CA VAL A 169 -9.17 -22.09 -12.32
C VAL A 169 -9.68 -23.04 -13.42
N GLY A 170 -9.80 -24.34 -13.05
CA GLY A 170 -10.37 -25.37 -13.90
C GLY A 170 -11.89 -25.28 -14.02
#